data_5d9de6359703b1733f55fcecb56c809d
#
_entry.id   5d9de6359703b1733f55fcecb56c809d
#
_cell.length_a   1.000
_cell.length_b   1.000
_cell.length_c   1.000
_cell.angle_alpha   90.00
_cell.angle_beta   90.00
_cell.angle_gamma   90.00
#
_symmetry.space_group_name_H-M   'P 1'
#
loop_
_entity.id
_entity.type
_entity.pdbx_description
1 polymer ?
#
loop_
_entity_poly.entity_id
_entity_poly.type
_entity_poly.pdbx_seq_one_letter_code
_entity_poly.pdbx_strand_id
1 'polypeptide(L)'
;SILGVDEIIDENILMKEYNGAKDSENGYGIADEFLYKKVYDLLQKNPHKTLIIALTISNHPPYKIPQNDLPKLQNIPQTLLNMLPYEKDKQDNIIKAYTYANNEFGKFLDKVKQSPFKNSVIIAATGDHRVREMSMDLNSQKAFAYSVPFYLYIPKDLQDNIYYDKDRVGSHKDIFPTLYALSLNNVKYLSVGGRNMLARPSDEKLEFGINDAVWIDKKGIYSGGKGYYFESNDTLKDMNKAFNLDGYTKDFDKFYRELNLYQLAERLGISK
;
A
#
# COMPACT_ATOMS: atom_id res chain seq x y z
N SER A 1 -20.97 -10.83 -7.31
CA SER A 1 -20.69 -10.20 -6.00
C SER A 1 -21.15 -8.74 -6.02
N ILE A 2 -21.56 -8.19 -4.86
CA ILE A 2 -21.95 -6.77 -4.71
C ILE A 2 -20.80 -5.82 -5.11
N LEU A 3 -19.56 -6.29 -5.02
CA LEU A 3 -18.36 -5.54 -5.37
C LEU A 3 -17.89 -5.74 -6.82
N GLY A 4 -18.64 -6.49 -7.64
CA GLY A 4 -18.24 -6.77 -9.03
C GLY A 4 -17.04 -7.71 -9.17
N VAL A 5 -16.73 -8.49 -8.14
CA VAL A 5 -15.65 -9.49 -8.17
C VAL A 5 -16.20 -10.77 -8.79
N ASP A 6 -15.56 -11.28 -9.83
CA ASP A 6 -15.95 -12.48 -10.56
C ASP A 6 -15.55 -13.76 -9.81
N GLU A 7 -14.35 -13.77 -9.24
CA GLU A 7 -13.79 -14.94 -8.53
C GLU A 7 -13.11 -14.51 -7.22
N ILE A 8 -13.31 -15.29 -6.16
CA ILE A 8 -12.62 -15.14 -4.87
C ILE A 8 -11.84 -16.42 -4.60
N ILE A 9 -10.55 -16.30 -4.40
CA ILE A 9 -9.64 -17.40 -4.10
C ILE A 9 -9.17 -17.23 -2.66
N ASP A 10 -9.64 -18.08 -1.78
CA ASP A 10 -9.31 -18.09 -0.37
C ASP A 10 -8.16 -19.07 -0.04
N GLU A 11 -7.76 -19.07 1.22
CA GLU A 11 -6.74 -19.97 1.75
C GLU A 11 -7.07 -21.45 1.56
N ASN A 12 -8.37 -21.84 1.62
CA ASN A 12 -8.78 -23.23 1.46
C ASN A 12 -8.52 -23.74 0.04
N ILE A 13 -8.71 -22.89 -0.95
CA ILE A 13 -8.40 -23.19 -2.34
C ILE A 13 -6.88 -23.37 -2.49
N LEU A 14 -6.10 -22.43 -1.94
CA LEU A 14 -4.63 -22.48 -2.03
C LEU A 14 -4.05 -23.69 -1.31
N MET A 15 -4.60 -24.08 -0.14
CA MET A 15 -4.19 -25.28 0.57
C MET A 15 -4.47 -26.57 -0.20
N LYS A 16 -5.51 -26.60 -1.03
CA LYS A 16 -5.82 -27.76 -1.89
C LYS A 16 -4.93 -27.82 -3.12
N GLU A 17 -4.56 -26.67 -3.68
CA GLU A 17 -3.81 -26.59 -4.92
C GLU A 17 -2.29 -26.73 -4.73
N TYR A 18 -1.77 -26.30 -3.58
CA TYR A 18 -0.33 -26.24 -3.35
C TYR A 18 0.11 -27.09 -2.15
N ASN A 19 0.96 -28.08 -2.41
CA ASN A 19 1.57 -28.87 -1.35
C ASN A 19 2.40 -27.99 -0.41
N GLY A 20 2.25 -28.18 0.90
CA GLY A 20 2.93 -27.40 1.94
C GLY A 20 2.22 -26.10 2.33
N ALA A 21 1.22 -25.64 1.58
CA ALA A 21 0.48 -24.43 1.92
C ALA A 21 -0.17 -24.53 3.30
N LYS A 22 -0.77 -25.68 3.63
CA LYS A 22 -1.40 -25.94 4.91
C LYS A 22 -0.43 -25.80 6.10
N ASP A 23 0.82 -26.20 5.93
CA ASP A 23 1.83 -26.15 7.01
C ASP A 23 2.26 -24.71 7.33
N SER A 24 2.00 -23.79 6.41
CA SER A 24 2.30 -22.35 6.52
C SER A 24 1.15 -21.53 7.10
N GLU A 25 -0.01 -22.13 7.33
CA GLU A 25 -1.19 -21.44 7.88
C GLU A 25 -0.89 -20.78 9.22
N ASN A 26 -1.29 -19.52 9.39
CA ASN A 26 -1.01 -18.71 10.57
C ASN A 26 -2.27 -18.22 11.33
N GLY A 27 -3.46 -18.73 10.95
CA GLY A 27 -4.74 -18.32 11.52
C GLY A 27 -5.40 -17.13 10.83
N TYR A 28 -4.70 -16.47 9.90
CA TYR A 28 -5.21 -15.36 9.07
C TYR A 28 -5.09 -15.67 7.57
N GLY A 29 -4.33 -16.69 7.23
CA GLY A 29 -4.09 -17.14 5.88
C GLY A 29 -2.83 -17.99 5.78
N ILE A 30 -2.32 -18.14 4.58
CA ILE A 30 -1.12 -18.95 4.30
C ILE A 30 0.03 -18.05 3.83
N ALA A 31 1.26 -18.59 3.83
CA ALA A 31 2.46 -17.85 3.46
C ALA A 31 2.36 -17.24 2.05
N ASP A 32 2.94 -16.05 1.90
CA ASP A 32 2.87 -15.22 0.69
C ASP A 32 3.41 -15.91 -0.57
N GLU A 33 4.36 -16.85 -0.43
CA GLU A 33 4.88 -17.63 -1.55
C GLU A 33 3.79 -18.35 -2.34
N PHE A 34 2.78 -18.91 -1.66
CA PHE A 34 1.66 -19.61 -2.30
C PHE A 34 0.68 -18.65 -2.95
N LEU A 35 0.47 -17.47 -2.35
CA LEU A 35 -0.32 -16.41 -2.93
C LEU A 35 0.31 -15.93 -4.24
N TYR A 36 1.60 -15.61 -4.24
CA TYR A 36 2.32 -15.16 -5.43
C TYR A 36 2.42 -16.24 -6.51
N LYS A 37 2.53 -17.51 -6.11
CA LYS A 37 2.47 -18.63 -7.04
C LYS A 37 1.10 -18.67 -7.74
N LYS A 38 0.01 -18.52 -7.00
CA LYS A 38 -1.35 -18.48 -7.58
C LYS A 38 -1.54 -17.29 -8.52
N VAL A 39 -1.11 -16.09 -8.10
CA VAL A 39 -1.16 -14.91 -8.96
C VAL A 39 -0.40 -15.15 -10.27
N TYR A 40 0.78 -15.73 -10.20
CA TYR A 40 1.56 -16.04 -11.39
C TYR A 40 0.88 -17.07 -12.30
N ASP A 41 0.31 -18.13 -11.72
CA ASP A 41 -0.44 -19.16 -12.47
C ASP A 41 -1.68 -18.56 -13.17
N LEU A 42 -2.37 -17.63 -12.53
CA LEU A 42 -3.47 -16.88 -13.14
C LEU A 42 -3.01 -16.01 -14.31
N LEU A 43 -1.91 -15.29 -14.15
CA LEU A 43 -1.32 -14.47 -15.22
C LEU A 43 -0.93 -15.30 -16.44
N GLN A 44 -0.43 -16.54 -16.22
CA GLN A 44 -0.07 -17.44 -17.31
C GLN A 44 -1.29 -18.01 -18.06
N LYS A 45 -2.36 -18.29 -17.34
CA LYS A 45 -3.54 -19.00 -17.88
C LYS A 45 -4.57 -18.07 -18.52
N ASN A 46 -4.57 -16.77 -18.14
CA ASN A 46 -5.62 -15.86 -18.52
C ASN A 46 -5.18 -14.93 -19.65
N PRO A 47 -5.67 -15.11 -20.89
CA PRO A 47 -5.38 -14.20 -22.01
C PRO A 47 -6.21 -12.91 -21.97
N HIS A 48 -7.16 -12.80 -21.05
CA HIS A 48 -8.07 -11.66 -20.96
C HIS A 48 -7.54 -10.58 -20.02
N LYS A 49 -8.02 -9.36 -20.20
CA LYS A 49 -7.76 -8.24 -19.28
C LYS A 49 -8.35 -8.57 -17.90
N THR A 50 -7.50 -8.70 -16.92
CA THR A 50 -7.88 -9.13 -15.57
C THR A 50 -7.28 -8.19 -14.53
N LEU A 51 -8.07 -7.80 -13.54
CA LEU A 51 -7.59 -7.17 -12.32
C LEU A 51 -7.49 -8.25 -11.23
N ILE A 52 -6.30 -8.45 -10.69
CA ILE A 52 -6.05 -9.33 -9.55
C ILE A 52 -5.74 -8.45 -8.34
N ILE A 53 -6.52 -8.61 -7.27
CA ILE A 53 -6.26 -7.97 -5.98
C ILE A 53 -5.79 -9.07 -5.03
N ALA A 54 -4.53 -8.99 -4.59
CA ALA A 54 -3.91 -9.96 -3.71
C ALA A 54 -3.61 -9.32 -2.34
N LEU A 55 -4.04 -9.99 -1.27
CA LEU A 55 -3.77 -9.59 0.11
C LEU A 55 -2.73 -10.53 0.71
N THR A 56 -1.56 -10.00 1.03
CA THR A 56 -0.46 -10.73 1.68
C THR A 56 -0.68 -10.81 3.18
N ILE A 57 -0.10 -11.83 3.84
CA ILE A 57 -0.35 -12.08 5.25
C ILE A 57 0.90 -12.45 6.07
N SER A 58 2.02 -12.78 5.42
CA SER A 58 3.22 -13.25 6.13
C SER A 58 3.82 -12.23 7.10
N ASN A 59 3.59 -10.94 6.85
CA ASN A 59 4.01 -9.85 7.74
C ASN A 59 2.95 -9.48 8.80
N HIS A 60 1.99 -10.36 9.08
CA HIS A 60 0.95 -10.19 10.11
C HIS A 60 1.23 -11.06 11.35
N PRO A 61 0.92 -10.62 12.57
CA PRO A 61 0.96 -11.51 13.73
C PRO A 61 0.18 -12.82 13.48
N PRO A 62 0.68 -13.96 13.95
CA PRO A 62 1.79 -14.19 14.87
C PRO A 62 3.19 -14.24 14.23
N TYR A 63 3.38 -13.71 13.01
CA TYR A 63 4.67 -13.70 12.28
C TYR A 63 5.22 -15.09 11.99
N LYS A 64 4.33 -16.03 11.71
CA LYS A 64 4.68 -17.40 11.33
C LYS A 64 5.04 -17.45 9.86
N ILE A 65 6.24 -17.89 9.55
CA ILE A 65 6.75 -18.08 8.19
C ILE A 65 7.29 -19.50 8.04
N PRO A 66 7.38 -20.04 6.80
CA PRO A 66 7.90 -21.38 6.55
C PRO A 66 9.32 -21.57 7.10
N GLN A 67 9.56 -22.68 7.80
CA GLN A 67 10.86 -22.95 8.46
C GLN A 67 12.00 -23.25 7.47
N ASN A 68 11.67 -23.74 6.29
CA ASN A 68 12.64 -24.04 5.23
C ASN A 68 13.11 -22.80 4.45
N ASP A 69 12.50 -21.63 4.65
CA ASP A 69 12.87 -20.38 3.98
C ASP A 69 13.06 -19.22 4.99
N LEU A 70 13.65 -19.53 6.15
CA LEU A 70 13.93 -18.51 7.18
C LEU A 70 15.02 -17.54 6.72
N PRO A 71 14.73 -16.23 6.63
CA PRO A 71 15.74 -15.25 6.29
C PRO A 71 16.86 -15.18 7.35
N LYS A 72 18.10 -15.09 6.87
CA LYS A 72 19.24 -14.80 7.75
C LYS A 72 19.27 -13.30 8.03
N LEU A 73 19.09 -12.95 9.30
CA LEU A 73 19.19 -11.56 9.73
C LEU A 73 20.67 -11.17 9.85
N GLN A 74 21.06 -10.12 9.13
CA GLN A 74 22.41 -9.58 9.18
C GLN A 74 22.36 -8.05 9.27
N ASN A 75 23.24 -7.47 10.08
CA ASN A 75 23.43 -6.02 10.17
C ASN A 75 22.14 -5.22 10.45
N ILE A 76 21.29 -5.72 11.34
CA ILE A 76 20.07 -5.03 11.71
C ILE A 76 20.43 -3.71 12.42
N PRO A 77 19.99 -2.55 11.91
CA PRO A 77 20.31 -1.28 12.54
C PRO A 77 19.78 -1.22 13.98
N GLN A 78 20.59 -0.73 14.90
CA GLN A 78 20.19 -0.56 16.31
C GLN A 78 18.97 0.36 16.45
N THR A 79 18.85 1.35 15.56
CA THR A 79 17.67 2.23 15.51
C THR A 79 16.37 1.47 15.27
N LEU A 80 16.38 0.46 14.38
CA LEU A 80 15.22 -0.39 14.13
C LEU A 80 14.91 -1.26 15.36
N LEU A 81 15.92 -1.85 16.00
CA LEU A 81 15.72 -2.65 17.22
C LEU A 81 15.12 -1.81 18.35
N ASN A 82 15.57 -0.56 18.50
CA ASN A 82 15.02 0.37 19.49
C ASN A 82 13.54 0.73 19.24
N MET A 83 13.09 0.66 17.98
CA MET A 83 11.68 0.87 17.64
C MET A 83 10.80 -0.35 17.91
N LEU A 84 11.38 -1.50 18.20
CA LEU A 84 10.67 -2.74 18.53
C LEU A 84 10.89 -3.07 20.01
N PRO A 85 10.06 -2.54 20.96
CA PRO A 85 10.28 -2.65 22.40
C PRO A 85 9.86 -4.04 22.93
N TYR A 86 10.43 -5.08 22.38
CA TYR A 86 10.14 -6.48 22.71
C TYR A 86 11.42 -7.26 23.00
N GLU A 87 11.27 -8.42 23.63
CA GLU A 87 12.34 -9.40 23.78
C GLU A 87 12.87 -9.84 22.40
N LYS A 88 14.14 -10.26 22.39
CA LYS A 88 14.89 -10.56 21.17
C LYS A 88 14.18 -11.53 20.23
N ASP A 89 13.61 -12.61 20.75
CA ASP A 89 12.93 -13.62 19.94
C ASP A 89 11.74 -13.04 19.17
N LYS A 90 10.96 -12.17 19.81
CA LYS A 90 9.84 -11.49 19.14
C LYS A 90 10.32 -10.44 18.14
N GLN A 91 11.39 -9.69 18.46
CA GLN A 91 12.03 -8.78 17.51
C GLN A 91 12.49 -9.55 16.25
N ASP A 92 13.20 -10.65 16.44
CA ASP A 92 13.72 -11.48 15.36
C ASP A 92 12.59 -12.05 14.50
N ASN A 93 11.49 -12.49 15.10
CA ASN A 93 10.33 -13.01 14.37
C ASN A 93 9.66 -11.94 13.52
N ILE A 94 9.45 -10.73 14.04
CA ILE A 94 8.90 -9.60 13.29
C ILE A 94 9.80 -9.26 12.09
N ILE A 95 11.12 -9.14 12.31
CA ILE A 95 12.07 -8.77 11.28
C ILE A 95 12.20 -9.88 10.22
N LYS A 96 12.20 -11.15 10.64
CA LYS A 96 12.21 -12.30 9.71
C LYS A 96 10.96 -12.33 8.84
N ALA A 97 9.79 -12.15 9.44
CA ALA A 97 8.53 -12.14 8.70
C ALA A 97 8.47 -11.00 7.67
N TYR A 98 8.89 -9.80 8.07
CA TYR A 98 9.02 -8.66 7.16
C TYR A 98 10.01 -8.94 6.03
N THR A 99 11.17 -9.49 6.34
CA THR A 99 12.20 -9.84 5.35
C THR A 99 11.70 -10.92 4.39
N TYR A 100 11.04 -11.96 4.91
CA TYR A 100 10.45 -13.02 4.11
C TYR A 100 9.39 -12.46 3.15
N ALA A 101 8.43 -11.69 3.63
CA ALA A 101 7.37 -11.11 2.79
C ALA A 101 7.95 -10.26 1.63
N ASN A 102 8.97 -9.44 1.91
CA ASN A 102 9.64 -8.65 0.89
C ASN A 102 10.45 -9.52 -0.10
N ASN A 103 11.13 -10.58 0.38
CA ASN A 103 11.85 -11.51 -0.49
C ASN A 103 10.89 -12.25 -1.44
N GLU A 104 9.74 -12.72 -0.93
CA GLU A 104 8.75 -13.40 -1.77
C GLU A 104 8.15 -12.46 -2.82
N PHE A 105 7.86 -11.21 -2.46
CA PHE A 105 7.47 -10.20 -3.44
C PHE A 105 8.58 -9.96 -4.49
N GLY A 106 9.83 -9.86 -4.07
CA GLY A 106 10.98 -9.72 -4.97
C GLY A 106 11.10 -10.89 -5.94
N LYS A 107 11.02 -12.15 -5.45
CA LYS A 107 11.02 -13.36 -6.28
C LYS A 107 9.88 -13.36 -7.31
N PHE A 108 8.67 -12.95 -6.88
CA PHE A 108 7.52 -12.82 -7.77
C PHE A 108 7.77 -11.78 -8.86
N LEU A 109 8.27 -10.59 -8.51
CA LEU A 109 8.60 -9.54 -9.46
C LEU A 109 9.63 -9.99 -10.49
N ASP A 110 10.69 -10.66 -10.05
CA ASP A 110 11.73 -11.16 -10.94
C ASP A 110 11.19 -12.22 -11.90
N LYS A 111 10.31 -13.09 -11.39
CA LYS A 111 9.64 -14.09 -12.22
C LYS A 111 8.75 -13.45 -13.30
N VAL A 112 7.98 -12.39 -12.93
CA VAL A 112 7.16 -11.63 -13.91
C VAL A 112 8.05 -10.92 -14.92
N LYS A 113 9.12 -10.26 -14.50
CA LYS A 113 10.06 -9.55 -15.40
C LYS A 113 10.76 -10.47 -16.41
N GLN A 114 10.91 -11.75 -16.08
CA GLN A 114 11.49 -12.77 -16.96
C GLN A 114 10.44 -13.52 -17.79
N SER A 115 9.17 -13.31 -17.53
CA SER A 115 8.06 -14.00 -18.21
C SER A 115 7.80 -13.46 -19.62
N PRO A 116 7.13 -14.25 -20.50
CA PRO A 116 6.68 -13.78 -21.80
C PRO A 116 5.66 -12.64 -21.73
N PHE A 117 4.94 -12.50 -20.60
CA PHE A 117 3.90 -11.48 -20.40
C PHE A 117 4.39 -10.24 -19.63
N LYS A 118 5.69 -10.07 -19.44
CA LYS A 118 6.28 -8.91 -18.72
C LYS A 118 5.82 -7.55 -19.24
N ASN A 119 5.55 -7.45 -20.53
CA ASN A 119 5.09 -6.21 -21.17
C ASN A 119 3.55 -6.03 -21.16
N SER A 120 2.82 -6.97 -20.56
CA SER A 120 1.35 -6.94 -20.48
C SER A 120 0.82 -6.85 -19.06
N VAL A 121 1.70 -6.71 -18.06
CA VAL A 121 1.34 -6.69 -16.64
C VAL A 121 1.79 -5.38 -16.00
N ILE A 122 0.89 -4.74 -15.27
CA ILE A 122 1.19 -3.64 -14.35
C ILE A 122 1.05 -4.21 -12.95
N ILE A 123 2.03 -3.95 -12.07
CA ILE A 123 1.98 -4.39 -10.67
C ILE A 123 2.03 -3.16 -9.78
N ALA A 124 1.01 -3.00 -8.93
CA ALA A 124 0.98 -2.01 -7.87
C ALA A 124 1.00 -2.72 -6.52
N ALA A 125 1.89 -2.31 -5.62
CA ALA A 125 1.96 -2.85 -4.27
C ALA A 125 2.12 -1.72 -3.26
N THR A 126 1.40 -1.86 -2.13
CA THR A 126 1.46 -0.91 -1.02
C THR A 126 1.18 -1.62 0.29
N GLY A 127 1.61 -1.04 1.42
CA GLY A 127 1.11 -1.44 2.72
C GLY A 127 -0.26 -0.81 3.00
N ASP A 128 -1.08 -1.46 3.80
CA ASP A 128 -2.31 -0.90 4.36
C ASP A 128 -1.98 0.05 5.53
N HIS A 129 -0.97 -0.31 6.33
CA HIS A 129 -0.40 0.49 7.41
C HIS A 129 1.04 0.02 7.73
N ARG A 130 1.76 0.78 8.56
CA ARG A 130 3.05 0.35 9.11
C ARG A 130 2.90 -0.87 10.03
N VAL A 131 4.02 -1.53 10.33
CA VAL A 131 4.09 -2.55 11.39
C VAL A 131 3.65 -1.91 12.72
N ARG A 132 2.55 -2.39 13.30
CA ARG A 132 1.92 -1.78 14.49
C ARG A 132 2.79 -1.90 15.73
N GLU A 133 3.62 -2.92 15.80
CA GLU A 133 4.54 -3.20 16.90
C GLU A 133 5.68 -2.18 17.02
N MET A 134 5.92 -1.38 15.98
CA MET A 134 6.95 -0.35 16.04
C MET A 134 6.50 0.81 16.93
N SER A 135 7.30 1.10 17.96
CA SER A 135 7.13 2.29 18.80
C SER A 135 7.65 3.52 18.06
N MET A 136 6.82 4.54 17.95
CA MET A 136 7.16 5.80 17.29
C MET A 136 6.67 6.98 18.12
N ASP A 137 7.44 8.05 18.12
CA ASP A 137 7.01 9.32 18.72
C ASP A 137 6.03 10.03 17.78
N LEU A 138 4.75 9.90 18.05
CA LEU A 138 3.70 10.54 17.25
C LEU A 138 3.65 12.08 17.38
N ASN A 139 4.46 12.69 18.25
CA ASN A 139 4.60 14.15 18.31
C ASN A 139 5.57 14.68 17.26
N SER A 140 6.57 13.88 16.88
CA SER A 140 7.60 14.29 15.91
C SER A 140 7.70 13.40 14.67
N GLN A 141 7.02 12.25 14.64
CA GLN A 141 7.11 11.25 13.58
C GLN A 141 5.74 10.85 13.01
N LYS A 142 4.73 11.71 13.17
CA LYS A 142 3.35 11.37 12.77
C LYS A 142 3.24 11.07 11.27
N ALA A 143 3.81 11.90 10.42
CA ALA A 143 3.77 11.68 8.97
C ALA A 143 4.42 10.35 8.59
N PHE A 144 5.58 10.04 9.15
CA PHE A 144 6.26 8.76 8.93
C PHE A 144 5.44 7.57 9.48
N ALA A 145 4.80 7.73 10.64
CA ALA A 145 3.98 6.69 11.25
C ALA A 145 2.74 6.31 10.42
N TYR A 146 2.22 7.23 9.62
CA TYR A 146 1.08 7.00 8.71
C TYR A 146 1.49 6.80 7.25
N SER A 147 2.78 6.79 6.96
CA SER A 147 3.29 6.54 5.61
C SER A 147 3.45 5.06 5.34
N VAL A 148 3.17 4.67 4.09
CA VAL A 148 3.46 3.34 3.53
C VAL A 148 4.12 3.51 2.18
N PRO A 149 5.01 2.59 1.76
CA PRO A 149 5.58 2.63 0.42
C PRO A 149 4.50 2.34 -0.63
N PHE A 150 4.64 2.96 -1.78
CA PHE A 150 3.90 2.60 -2.99
C PHE A 150 4.88 2.17 -4.08
N TYR A 151 4.83 0.92 -4.45
CA TYR A 151 5.64 0.34 -5.52
C TYR A 151 4.80 0.17 -6.77
N LEU A 152 5.38 0.51 -7.94
CA LEU A 152 4.72 0.37 -9.22
C LEU A 152 5.69 -0.21 -10.26
N TYR A 153 5.35 -1.37 -10.82
CA TYR A 153 6.00 -1.91 -12.01
C TYR A 153 5.15 -1.59 -13.23
N ILE A 154 5.76 -0.95 -14.21
CA ILE A 154 5.11 -0.51 -15.44
C ILE A 154 5.91 -1.07 -16.63
N PRO A 155 5.26 -1.74 -17.59
CA PRO A 155 5.88 -2.14 -18.86
C PRO A 155 6.58 -0.97 -19.55
N LYS A 156 7.73 -1.27 -20.19
CA LYS A 156 8.56 -0.23 -20.82
C LYS A 156 7.77 0.63 -21.82
N ASP A 157 6.91 0.00 -22.60
CA ASP A 157 6.11 0.68 -23.63
C ASP A 157 5.09 1.69 -23.09
N LEU A 158 4.80 1.65 -21.79
CA LEU A 158 3.93 2.58 -21.09
C LEU A 158 4.68 3.72 -20.37
N GLN A 159 6.02 3.75 -20.45
CA GLN A 159 6.84 4.69 -19.69
C GLN A 159 7.12 6.01 -20.41
N ASP A 160 6.88 6.11 -21.71
CA ASP A 160 7.32 7.25 -22.54
C ASP A 160 6.70 8.61 -22.15
N ASN A 161 5.52 8.61 -21.54
CA ASN A 161 4.79 9.83 -21.16
C ASN A 161 4.57 9.95 -19.65
N ILE A 162 5.40 9.30 -18.86
CA ILE A 162 5.29 9.34 -17.39
C ILE A 162 5.99 10.57 -16.82
N TYR A 163 5.29 11.30 -15.97
CA TYR A 163 5.90 12.27 -15.07
C TYR A 163 6.12 11.60 -13.70
N TYR A 164 7.38 11.31 -13.38
CA TYR A 164 7.76 10.75 -12.09
C TYR A 164 8.36 11.81 -11.19
N ASP A 165 7.79 11.96 -10.00
CA ASP A 165 8.30 12.83 -8.94
C ASP A 165 8.28 12.01 -7.63
N LYS A 166 9.48 11.64 -7.14
CA LYS A 166 9.64 10.83 -5.92
C LYS A 166 9.14 11.52 -4.64
N ASP A 167 9.07 12.85 -4.66
CA ASP A 167 8.68 13.65 -3.51
C ASP A 167 7.20 14.04 -3.54
N ARG A 168 6.47 13.51 -4.51
CA ARG A 168 5.04 13.77 -4.66
C ARG A 168 4.23 13.10 -3.56
N VAL A 169 3.44 13.89 -2.83
CA VAL A 169 2.56 13.38 -1.78
C VAL A 169 1.31 12.76 -2.36
N GLY A 170 0.97 11.58 -1.89
CA GLY A 170 -0.25 10.87 -2.28
C GLY A 170 -0.77 9.98 -1.14
N SER A 171 -1.83 9.26 -1.42
CA SER A 171 -2.39 8.23 -0.53
C SER A 171 -3.12 7.15 -1.34
N HIS A 172 -3.71 6.17 -0.67
CA HIS A 172 -4.42 5.06 -1.32
C HIS A 172 -5.50 5.51 -2.32
N LYS A 173 -6.10 6.70 -2.12
CA LYS A 173 -7.07 7.28 -3.08
C LYS A 173 -6.52 7.45 -4.50
N ASP A 174 -5.19 7.56 -4.64
CA ASP A 174 -4.51 7.83 -5.89
C ASP A 174 -4.13 6.55 -6.66
N ILE A 175 -4.20 5.38 -6.03
CA ILE A 175 -3.77 4.10 -6.62
C ILE A 175 -4.61 3.76 -7.85
N PHE A 176 -5.92 3.64 -7.70
CA PHE A 176 -6.79 3.27 -8.82
C PHE A 176 -6.81 4.30 -9.94
N PRO A 177 -6.90 5.62 -9.70
CA PRO A 177 -6.74 6.62 -10.76
C PRO A 177 -5.44 6.48 -11.56
N THR A 178 -4.33 6.16 -10.90
CA THR A 178 -3.06 5.88 -11.56
C THR A 178 -3.12 4.62 -12.42
N LEU A 179 -3.69 3.54 -11.89
CA LEU A 179 -3.85 2.28 -12.63
C LEU A 179 -4.81 2.42 -13.82
N TYR A 180 -5.91 3.16 -13.66
CA TYR A 180 -6.86 3.41 -14.75
C TYR A 180 -6.21 4.18 -15.90
N ALA A 181 -5.39 5.19 -15.57
CA ALA A 181 -4.68 5.96 -16.60
C ALA A 181 -3.67 5.11 -17.39
N LEU A 182 -3.12 4.05 -16.78
CA LEU A 182 -2.18 3.14 -17.42
C LEU A 182 -2.86 2.00 -18.21
N SER A 183 -4.04 1.57 -17.78
CA SER A 183 -4.65 0.31 -18.25
C SER A 183 -5.96 0.46 -19.01
N LEU A 184 -6.62 1.61 -18.89
CA LEU A 184 -7.93 1.85 -19.50
C LEU A 184 -7.87 3.03 -20.46
N ASN A 185 -8.76 3.02 -21.47
CA ASN A 185 -8.90 4.11 -22.42
C ASN A 185 -10.36 4.57 -22.50
N ASN A 186 -10.58 5.88 -22.53
CA ASN A 186 -11.90 6.52 -22.63
C ASN A 186 -12.93 6.08 -21.56
N VAL A 187 -12.46 5.73 -20.35
CA VAL A 187 -13.32 5.32 -19.25
C VAL A 187 -13.61 6.49 -18.35
N LYS A 188 -14.88 6.69 -18.02
CA LYS A 188 -15.30 7.62 -16.99
C LYS A 188 -15.35 6.88 -15.64
N TYR A 189 -14.72 7.43 -14.65
CA TYR A 189 -14.77 6.92 -13.28
C TYR A 189 -14.98 8.06 -12.29
N LEU A 190 -15.56 7.76 -11.15
CA LEU A 190 -15.69 8.69 -10.05
C LEU A 190 -14.56 8.45 -9.06
N SER A 191 -13.75 9.47 -8.86
CA SER A 191 -12.67 9.45 -7.87
C SER A 191 -12.76 10.69 -7.01
N VAL A 192 -12.87 10.51 -5.71
CA VAL A 192 -12.94 11.63 -4.76
C VAL A 192 -11.54 12.14 -4.50
N GLY A 193 -11.10 13.13 -5.30
CA GLY A 193 -9.79 13.75 -5.17
C GLY A 193 -8.60 12.83 -5.50
N GLY A 194 -8.85 11.60 -5.99
CA GLY A 194 -7.80 10.70 -6.45
C GLY A 194 -7.23 11.16 -7.79
N ARG A 195 -5.91 11.02 -7.96
CA ARG A 195 -5.16 11.54 -9.10
C ARG A 195 -4.31 10.47 -9.74
N ASN A 196 -4.00 10.67 -11.02
CA ASN A 196 -2.91 9.94 -11.64
C ASN A 196 -1.57 10.46 -11.11
N MET A 197 -0.87 9.67 -10.30
CA MET A 197 0.43 10.02 -9.71
C MET A 197 1.56 10.09 -10.73
N LEU A 198 1.34 9.63 -11.96
CA LEU A 198 2.29 9.66 -13.06
C LEU A 198 1.97 10.73 -14.11
N ALA A 199 1.07 11.64 -13.80
CA ALA A 199 0.80 12.83 -14.61
C ALA A 199 1.32 14.09 -13.90
N ARG A 200 1.64 15.14 -14.68
CA ARG A 200 1.97 16.45 -14.07
C ARG A 200 0.79 16.94 -13.24
N PRO A 201 1.05 17.53 -12.08
CA PRO A 201 -0.01 18.18 -11.29
C PRO A 201 -0.78 19.19 -12.11
N SER A 202 -2.11 19.11 -12.09
CA SER A 202 -2.98 20.10 -12.74
C SER A 202 -3.41 21.21 -11.78
N ASP A 203 -3.47 20.91 -10.49
CA ASP A 203 -3.81 21.84 -9.41
C ASP A 203 -3.06 21.43 -8.14
N GLU A 204 -2.23 22.35 -7.62
CA GLU A 204 -1.46 22.12 -6.38
C GLU A 204 -2.34 21.89 -5.16
N LYS A 205 -3.57 22.41 -5.14
CA LYS A 205 -4.52 22.19 -4.05
C LYS A 205 -4.98 20.74 -3.94
N LEU A 206 -4.86 19.97 -5.01
CA LEU A 206 -5.17 18.54 -5.04
C LEU A 206 -3.97 17.67 -4.68
N GLU A 207 -2.78 18.25 -4.49
CA GLU A 207 -1.54 17.53 -4.16
C GLU A 207 -1.45 17.23 -2.66
N PHE A 208 -2.33 16.33 -2.18
CA PHE A 208 -2.40 15.91 -0.79
C PHE A 208 -2.58 14.39 -0.66
N GLY A 209 -2.14 13.85 0.46
CA GLY A 209 -2.51 12.53 0.96
C GLY A 209 -3.49 12.65 2.12
N ILE A 210 -4.31 11.63 2.33
CA ILE A 210 -5.30 11.60 3.41
C ILE A 210 -5.58 10.18 3.87
N ASN A 211 -5.83 10.02 5.17
CA ASN A 211 -6.49 8.87 5.76
C ASN A 211 -7.48 9.34 6.85
N ASP A 212 -7.93 8.44 7.72
CA ASP A 212 -8.86 8.76 8.80
C ASP A 212 -8.28 9.69 9.88
N ALA A 213 -6.96 9.69 10.06
CA ALA A 213 -6.28 10.41 11.13
C ALA A 213 -5.56 11.67 10.68
N VAL A 214 -5.06 11.72 9.45
CA VAL A 214 -4.17 12.77 8.98
C VAL A 214 -4.47 13.22 7.56
N TRP A 215 -4.20 14.50 7.32
CA TRP A 215 -4.04 15.11 6.00
C TRP A 215 -2.57 15.50 5.85
N ILE A 216 -1.98 15.31 4.68
CA ILE A 216 -0.59 15.61 4.41
C ILE A 216 -0.45 16.28 3.05
N ASP A 217 0.39 17.31 2.96
CA ASP A 217 0.79 17.96 1.71
C ASP A 217 2.31 18.25 1.72
N LYS A 218 2.79 19.01 0.74
CA LYS A 218 4.23 19.39 0.67
C LYS A 218 4.71 20.25 1.84
N LYS A 219 3.82 20.92 2.56
CA LYS A 219 4.19 21.85 3.65
C LYS A 219 4.33 21.11 4.98
N GLY A 220 3.52 20.09 5.18
CA GLY A 220 3.48 19.41 6.45
C GLY A 220 2.30 18.48 6.62
N ILE A 221 1.97 18.19 7.86
CA ILE A 221 0.89 17.29 8.26
C ILE A 221 -0.15 18.02 9.10
N TYR A 222 -1.40 17.69 8.86
CA TYR A 222 -2.55 18.14 9.65
C TYR A 222 -3.20 16.98 10.39
N SER A 223 -3.44 17.18 11.68
CA SER A 223 -4.13 16.20 12.53
C SER A 223 -4.70 16.92 13.76
N GLY A 224 -5.92 16.52 14.18
CA GLY A 224 -6.54 17.04 15.40
C GLY A 224 -6.74 18.56 15.41
N GLY A 225 -7.03 19.18 14.26
CA GLY A 225 -7.27 20.62 14.14
C GLY A 225 -6.01 21.50 14.09
N LYS A 226 -4.82 20.90 14.05
CA LYS A 226 -3.53 21.60 13.99
C LYS A 226 -2.70 21.10 12.82
N GLY A 227 -1.94 22.02 12.21
CA GLY A 227 -0.93 21.69 11.20
C GLY A 227 0.47 21.80 11.78
N TYR A 228 1.39 20.98 11.29
CA TYR A 228 2.80 20.97 11.65
C TYR A 228 3.65 20.93 10.39
N TYR A 229 4.61 21.85 10.27
CA TYR A 229 5.55 21.84 9.15
C TYR A 229 6.52 20.66 9.24
N PHE A 230 6.99 20.20 8.09
CA PHE A 230 8.14 19.29 8.05
C PHE A 230 9.45 20.04 8.35
N GLU A 231 10.39 19.36 9.01
CA GLU A 231 11.75 19.86 9.19
C GLU A 231 12.50 19.91 7.87
N SER A 232 12.30 18.89 7.02
CA SER A 232 12.76 18.83 5.66
C SER A 232 11.87 17.90 4.85
N ASN A 233 11.85 18.07 3.54
CA ASN A 233 11.05 17.21 2.65
C ASN A 233 11.56 15.75 2.62
N ASP A 234 12.81 15.52 2.99
CA ASP A 234 13.45 14.19 2.91
C ASP A 234 13.17 13.28 4.11
N THR A 235 12.78 13.85 5.24
CA THR A 235 12.69 13.09 6.49
C THR A 235 11.26 12.77 6.94
N LEU A 236 10.25 13.44 6.40
CA LEU A 236 8.86 13.40 6.88
C LEU A 236 8.77 13.60 8.41
N LYS A 237 9.74 14.32 8.98
CA LYS A 237 9.82 14.60 10.39
C LYS A 237 9.08 15.88 10.70
N ASP A 238 8.12 15.80 11.59
CA ASP A 238 7.28 16.94 11.97
C ASP A 238 8.11 17.94 12.76
N MET A 239 8.02 19.20 12.38
CA MET A 239 8.57 20.29 13.20
C MET A 239 7.63 20.56 14.38
N ASN A 240 8.19 20.93 15.52
CA ASN A 240 7.42 21.43 16.68
C ASN A 240 6.75 22.80 16.41
N LYS A 241 6.80 23.29 15.18
CA LYS A 241 6.21 24.55 14.76
C LYS A 241 4.85 24.31 14.14
N ALA A 242 3.80 24.62 14.89
CA ALA A 242 2.43 24.56 14.39
C ALA A 242 2.15 25.71 13.41
N PHE A 243 1.26 25.46 12.47
CA PHE A 243 0.67 26.48 11.60
C PHE A 243 -0.85 26.40 11.62
N ASN A 244 -1.50 27.52 11.32
CA ASN A 244 -2.94 27.54 11.13
C ASN A 244 -3.26 27.09 9.70
N LEU A 245 -4.16 26.13 9.58
CA LEU A 245 -4.72 25.79 8.29
C LEU A 245 -5.56 26.96 7.78
N ASP A 246 -5.49 27.22 6.49
CA ASP A 246 -6.44 28.09 5.83
C ASP A 246 -7.87 27.48 5.85
N GLY A 247 -8.85 28.33 5.64
CA GLY A 247 -10.27 27.90 5.64
C GLY A 247 -10.52 26.85 4.56
N TYR A 248 -9.89 27.00 3.37
CA TYR A 248 -10.06 26.07 2.27
C TYR A 248 -9.62 24.63 2.65
N THR A 249 -8.43 24.48 3.26
CA THR A 249 -7.95 23.14 3.64
C THR A 249 -8.84 22.48 4.69
N LYS A 250 -9.35 23.24 5.66
CA LYS A 250 -10.30 22.73 6.67
C LYS A 250 -11.62 22.28 6.04
N ASP A 251 -12.19 23.11 5.19
CA ASP A 251 -13.47 22.84 4.57
C ASP A 251 -13.37 21.69 3.58
N PHE A 252 -12.25 21.60 2.87
CA PHE A 252 -12.01 20.51 1.92
C PHE A 252 -11.77 19.17 2.61
N ASP A 253 -11.02 19.12 3.72
CA ASP A 253 -10.84 17.88 4.52
C ASP A 253 -12.19 17.38 5.03
N LYS A 254 -13.02 18.26 5.59
CA LYS A 254 -14.38 17.93 6.04
C LYS A 254 -15.24 17.41 4.88
N PHE A 255 -15.30 18.16 3.79
CA PHE A 255 -16.07 17.80 2.61
C PHE A 255 -15.62 16.45 2.03
N TYR A 256 -14.32 16.21 1.94
CA TYR A 256 -13.78 14.97 1.43
C TYR A 256 -14.21 13.76 2.26
N ARG A 257 -14.19 13.87 3.59
CA ARG A 257 -14.62 12.79 4.49
C ARG A 257 -16.13 12.53 4.38
N GLU A 258 -16.92 13.58 4.37
CA GLU A 258 -18.38 13.50 4.21
C GLU A 258 -18.77 12.89 2.85
N LEU A 259 -18.09 13.27 1.78
CA LEU A 259 -18.34 12.74 0.44
C LEU A 259 -18.00 11.24 0.33
N ASN A 260 -16.92 10.78 0.96
CA ASN A 260 -16.59 9.35 1.02
C ASN A 260 -17.70 8.54 1.73
N LEU A 261 -18.19 9.05 2.86
CA LEU A 261 -19.29 8.42 3.59
C LEU A 261 -20.58 8.40 2.77
N TYR A 262 -20.90 9.51 2.11
CA TYR A 262 -22.06 9.61 1.22
C TYR A 262 -21.97 8.59 0.07
N GLN A 263 -20.84 8.49 -0.62
CA GLN A 263 -20.66 7.53 -1.70
C GLN A 263 -20.80 6.08 -1.23
N LEU A 264 -20.30 5.77 -0.03
CA LEU A 264 -20.46 4.45 0.55
C LEU A 264 -21.94 4.15 0.86
N ALA A 265 -22.64 5.12 1.45
CA ALA A 265 -24.07 5.00 1.76
C ALA A 265 -24.92 4.82 0.49
N GLU A 266 -24.63 5.56 -0.59
CA GLU A 266 -25.27 5.38 -1.90
C GLU A 266 -25.09 3.96 -2.44
N ARG A 267 -23.85 3.43 -2.41
CA ARG A 267 -23.58 2.07 -2.87
C ARG A 267 -24.25 0.98 -2.05
N LEU A 268 -24.45 1.23 -0.77
CA LEU A 268 -25.14 0.33 0.15
C LEU A 268 -26.67 0.50 0.13
N GLY A 269 -27.19 1.49 -0.59
CA GLY A 269 -28.63 1.78 -0.65
C GLY A 269 -29.21 2.31 0.67
N ILE A 270 -28.37 2.92 1.52
CA ILE A 270 -28.74 3.46 2.84
C ILE A 270 -28.71 5.00 2.87
N SER A 271 -28.36 5.64 1.77
CA SER A 271 -28.49 7.11 1.65
C SER A 271 -29.96 7.48 1.62
N LYS A 272 -30.39 8.38 2.51
CA LYS A 272 -31.74 8.99 2.53
C LYS A 272 -31.66 10.43 2.08
#